data_71b0ec196294ed9b439ba529ce91f7b5
#
_entry.id   71b0ec196294ed9b439ba529ce91f7b5
#
_cell.length_a   1.000
_cell.length_b   1.000
_cell.length_c   1.000
_cell.angle_alpha   90.00
_cell.angle_beta   90.00
_cell.angle_gamma   90.00
#
_symmetry.space_group_name_H-M   'P 1'
#
loop_
_entity.id
_entity.type
_entity.pdbx_description
1 polymer ?
#
loop_
_entity_poly.entity_id
_entity_poly.type
_entity_poly.pdbx_seq_one_letter_code
_entity_poly.pdbx_strand_id
1 'polypeptide(L)'
;MNTEKLETMPESLKDLVSGQTSRRTLLSRLAGTASVGVIGYLLSGKLRPAYGQTPEGDLGILLAALFLEHEAIAAYQAGAESKLLSEGVLKVAVAFQSDHKYHRGAIIGAIRTLGGQPIEPEKKYSFGSLKNEKDILRLAQKLEKGAVDAYSLLAANIQNKDVLNFGAQALTDEVRHLTVLNGALGIPNY
;
A
#
# COMPACT_ATOMS: atom_id res chain seq x y z
N MET A 1 11.36 -8.95 -25.51
CA MET A 1 11.43 -7.55 -25.04
C MET A 1 12.77 -7.01 -25.52
N ASN A 2 12.77 -5.85 -26.21
CA ASN A 2 13.97 -5.34 -26.88
C ASN A 2 14.97 -4.82 -25.84
N THR A 3 16.26 -5.19 -25.93
CA THR A 3 17.34 -4.85 -24.99
C THR A 3 17.52 -3.33 -24.82
N GLU A 4 17.23 -2.55 -25.83
CA GLU A 4 17.29 -1.08 -25.83
C GLU A 4 16.27 -0.44 -24.88
N LYS A 5 15.13 -1.08 -24.66
CA LYS A 5 14.07 -0.62 -23.73
C LYS A 5 14.40 -0.91 -22.27
N LEU A 6 15.27 -1.89 -22.02
CA LEU A 6 15.76 -2.23 -20.68
C LEU A 6 16.79 -1.21 -20.18
N GLU A 7 17.65 -0.70 -21.08
CA GLU A 7 18.72 0.24 -20.72
C GLU A 7 18.22 1.62 -20.30
N THR A 8 17.08 2.05 -20.85
CA THR A 8 16.46 3.34 -20.53
C THR A 8 15.56 3.33 -19.30
N MET A 9 15.31 2.17 -18.71
CA MET A 9 14.49 2.04 -17.50
C MET A 9 15.27 2.46 -16.24
N PRO A 10 14.59 3.10 -15.27
CA PRO A 10 15.15 3.31 -13.93
C PRO A 10 15.64 1.99 -13.33
N GLU A 11 16.75 2.01 -12.60
CA GLU A 11 17.33 0.80 -11.96
C GLU A 11 16.29 0.05 -11.10
N SER A 12 15.38 0.79 -10.44
CA SER A 12 14.28 0.22 -9.67
C SER A 12 13.33 -0.67 -10.49
N LEU A 13 13.18 -0.38 -11.79
CA LEU A 13 12.34 -1.16 -12.71
C LEU A 13 13.13 -2.29 -13.39
N LYS A 14 14.43 -2.14 -13.60
CA LYS A 14 15.28 -3.19 -14.17
C LYS A 14 15.32 -4.44 -13.29
N ASP A 15 15.44 -4.25 -11.98
CA ASP A 15 15.44 -5.34 -11.00
C ASP A 15 14.09 -6.08 -10.94
N LEU A 16 12.99 -5.37 -11.16
CA LEU A 16 11.64 -5.95 -11.22
C LEU A 16 11.44 -6.84 -12.46
N VAL A 17 11.94 -6.38 -13.61
CA VAL A 17 11.80 -7.09 -14.90
C VAL A 17 12.75 -8.29 -14.98
N SER A 18 13.90 -8.25 -14.29
CA SER A 18 14.87 -9.35 -14.26
C SER A 18 14.51 -10.51 -13.33
N GLY A 19 13.43 -10.38 -12.54
CA GLY A 19 13.00 -11.42 -11.59
C GLY A 19 13.97 -11.67 -10.43
N GLN A 20 14.99 -10.83 -10.27
CA GLN A 20 16.03 -11.00 -9.25
C GLN A 20 15.72 -10.34 -7.90
N THR A 21 14.52 -9.80 -7.72
CA THR A 21 14.15 -9.14 -6.46
C THR A 21 13.99 -10.17 -5.35
N SER A 22 14.98 -10.29 -4.50
CA SER A 22 14.87 -11.16 -3.32
C SER A 22 13.85 -10.58 -2.33
N ARG A 23 13.21 -11.46 -1.51
CA ARG A 23 12.33 -11.05 -0.39
C ARG A 23 12.97 -9.97 0.49
N ARG A 24 14.28 -10.05 0.68
CA ARG A 24 15.06 -9.11 1.49
C ARG A 24 15.14 -7.72 0.82
N THR A 25 15.29 -7.69 -0.50
CA THR A 25 15.30 -6.45 -1.29
C THR A 25 13.93 -5.82 -1.37
N LEU A 26 12.86 -6.63 -1.50
CA LEU A 26 11.48 -6.18 -1.42
C LEU A 26 11.20 -5.51 -0.07
N LEU A 27 11.54 -6.19 1.03
CA LEU A 27 11.35 -5.68 2.39
C LEU A 27 12.19 -4.43 2.67
N SER A 28 13.43 -4.34 2.16
CA SER A 28 14.27 -3.15 2.35
C SER A 28 13.78 -1.94 1.55
N ARG A 29 13.12 -2.16 0.39
CA ARG A 29 12.52 -1.08 -0.42
C ARG A 29 11.20 -0.61 0.18
N LEU A 30 10.38 -1.51 0.71
CA LEU A 30 9.21 -1.18 1.53
C LEU A 30 9.62 -0.40 2.78
N ALA A 31 10.81 -0.67 3.33
CA ALA A 31 11.38 0.02 4.48
C ALA A 31 11.62 1.52 4.25
N GLY A 32 11.91 1.92 3.03
CA GLY A 32 12.16 3.33 2.68
C GLY A 32 10.88 4.15 2.46
N THR A 33 9.75 3.50 2.23
CA THR A 33 8.49 4.14 1.83
C THR A 33 7.32 3.83 2.78
N ALA A 34 7.30 2.62 3.35
CA ALA A 34 6.32 2.23 4.34
C ALA A 34 6.72 2.73 5.73
N SER A 35 5.74 2.98 6.59
CA SER A 35 6.01 3.32 7.98
C SER A 35 6.85 2.22 8.65
N VAL A 36 7.66 2.60 9.63
CA VAL A 36 8.49 1.69 10.44
C VAL A 36 7.67 0.50 10.98
N GLY A 37 6.34 0.66 11.08
CA GLY A 37 5.39 -0.36 11.51
C GLY A 37 5.29 -1.59 10.59
N VAL A 38 5.27 -1.43 9.26
CA VAL A 38 5.19 -2.56 8.32
C VAL A 38 6.38 -3.48 8.46
N ILE A 39 7.58 -2.89 8.54
CA ILE A 39 8.82 -3.65 8.68
C ILE A 39 8.89 -4.32 10.04
N GLY A 40 8.57 -3.58 11.10
CA GLY A 40 8.52 -4.12 12.45
C GLY A 40 7.54 -5.30 12.56
N TYR A 41 6.39 -5.21 11.89
CA TYR A 41 5.39 -6.26 11.86
C TYR A 41 5.87 -7.50 11.08
N LEU A 42 6.45 -7.31 9.89
CA LEU A 42 7.04 -8.39 9.09
C LEU A 42 8.26 -9.03 9.77
N LEU A 43 9.08 -8.25 10.47
CA LEU A 43 10.25 -8.73 11.20
C LEU A 43 9.92 -9.34 12.58
N SER A 44 8.76 -8.97 13.18
CA SER A 44 8.36 -9.47 14.51
C SER A 44 8.00 -10.95 14.55
N GLY A 45 8.00 -11.65 13.41
CA GLY A 45 7.60 -13.04 13.29
C GLY A 45 6.11 -13.32 13.62
N LYS A 46 5.31 -12.27 13.81
CA LYS A 46 3.85 -12.39 14.02
C LYS A 46 3.13 -12.88 12.77
N LEU A 47 3.79 -12.79 11.62
CA LEU A 47 3.40 -13.44 10.37
C LEU A 47 3.94 -14.88 10.32
N ARG A 48 3.75 -15.67 11.38
CA ARG A 48 3.91 -17.10 11.29
C ARG A 48 2.61 -17.69 10.77
N PRO A 49 2.57 -18.12 9.52
CA PRO A 49 1.41 -18.82 9.01
C PRO A 49 1.31 -20.21 9.67
N ALA A 50 0.10 -20.57 10.09
CA ALA A 50 -0.21 -21.98 10.33
C ALA A 50 -0.43 -22.61 8.95
N TYR A 51 0.54 -23.38 8.44
CA TYR A 51 0.60 -23.79 7.03
C TYR A 51 0.18 -25.19 6.75
N GLY A 52 -0.73 -25.31 5.82
CA GLY A 52 -0.81 -26.34 4.80
C GLY A 52 -0.86 -25.66 3.43
N GLN A 53 0.15 -25.93 2.62
CA GLN A 53 0.16 -25.87 1.14
C GLN A 53 -0.38 -24.62 0.40
N THR A 54 -0.33 -23.42 0.94
CA THR A 54 -0.52 -22.19 0.14
C THR A 54 0.84 -21.67 -0.34
N PRO A 55 0.93 -21.05 -1.53
CA PRO A 55 2.15 -20.37 -1.92
C PRO A 55 2.49 -19.34 -0.83
N GLU A 56 3.52 -19.64 -0.02
CA GLU A 56 3.95 -18.78 1.10
C GLU A 56 4.17 -17.31 0.67
N GLY A 57 4.31 -17.09 -0.64
CA GLY A 57 4.46 -15.79 -1.27
C GLY A 57 3.20 -14.94 -1.20
N ASP A 58 2.08 -15.40 -1.76
CA ASP A 58 0.86 -14.60 -1.94
C ASP A 58 0.23 -14.20 -0.61
N LEU A 59 0.23 -15.12 0.38
CA LEU A 59 -0.34 -14.83 1.69
C LEU A 59 0.47 -13.76 2.45
N GLY A 60 1.81 -13.83 2.41
CA GLY A 60 2.67 -12.81 3.01
C GLY A 60 2.47 -11.44 2.36
N ILE A 61 2.30 -11.42 1.05
CA ILE A 61 2.00 -10.23 0.26
C ILE A 61 0.67 -9.61 0.69
N LEU A 62 -0.39 -10.40 0.75
CA LEU A 62 -1.72 -9.94 1.15
C LEU A 62 -1.76 -9.42 2.59
N LEU A 63 -1.04 -10.05 3.51
CA LEU A 63 -0.94 -9.57 4.90
C LEU A 63 -0.21 -8.22 4.98
N ALA A 64 0.83 -8.02 4.18
CA ALA A 64 1.51 -6.73 4.08
C ALA A 64 0.59 -5.64 3.48
N ALA A 65 -0.15 -5.97 2.41
CA ALA A 65 -1.15 -5.06 1.84
C ALA A 65 -2.24 -4.73 2.86
N LEU A 66 -2.78 -5.72 3.59
CA LEU A 66 -3.80 -5.50 4.62
C LEU A 66 -3.33 -4.54 5.72
N PHE A 67 -2.05 -4.62 6.10
CA PHE A 67 -1.49 -3.67 7.06
C PHE A 67 -1.52 -2.24 6.52
N LEU A 68 -1.13 -2.02 5.26
CA LEU A 68 -1.15 -0.70 4.63
C LEU A 68 -2.58 -0.14 4.53
N GLU A 69 -3.55 -0.98 4.18
CA GLU A 69 -4.96 -0.56 4.15
C GLU A 69 -5.48 -0.14 5.53
N HIS A 70 -5.11 -0.86 6.58
CA HIS A 70 -5.47 -0.47 7.94
C HIS A 70 -4.87 0.89 8.33
N GLU A 71 -3.60 1.13 7.98
CA GLU A 71 -2.92 2.40 8.25
C GLU A 71 -3.55 3.55 7.46
N ALA A 72 -3.84 3.36 6.17
CA ALA A 72 -4.49 4.36 5.32
C ALA A 72 -5.87 4.73 5.83
N ILE A 73 -6.72 3.74 6.15
CA ILE A 73 -8.05 3.98 6.73
C ILE A 73 -7.96 4.82 8.01
N ALA A 74 -7.01 4.50 8.90
CA ALA A 74 -6.82 5.24 10.15
C ALA A 74 -6.31 6.68 9.91
N ALA A 75 -5.42 6.88 8.93
CA ALA A 75 -4.90 8.20 8.58
C ALA A 75 -5.98 9.10 7.99
N TYR A 76 -6.78 8.58 7.06
CA TYR A 76 -7.91 9.31 6.48
C TYR A 76 -8.97 9.63 7.55
N GLN A 77 -9.21 8.71 8.49
CA GLN A 77 -10.11 8.97 9.62
C GLN A 77 -9.59 10.10 10.49
N ALA A 78 -8.31 10.07 10.87
CA ALA A 78 -7.68 11.11 11.67
C ALA A 78 -7.72 12.47 10.95
N GLY A 79 -7.47 12.48 9.64
CA GLY A 79 -7.60 13.69 8.81
C GLY A 79 -9.02 14.24 8.81
N ALA A 80 -10.02 13.41 8.59
CA ALA A 80 -11.43 13.80 8.55
C ALA A 80 -11.92 14.34 9.91
N GLU A 81 -11.49 13.74 11.02
CA GLU A 81 -11.87 14.16 12.37
C GLU A 81 -11.12 15.39 12.88
N SER A 82 -10.01 15.76 12.25
CA SER A 82 -9.14 16.87 12.66
C SER A 82 -9.81 18.24 12.62
N LYS A 83 -10.89 18.40 11.83
CA LYS A 83 -11.55 19.68 11.52
C LYS A 83 -10.62 20.68 10.81
N LEU A 84 -9.52 20.24 10.25
CA LEU A 84 -8.54 21.07 9.55
C LEU A 84 -8.75 21.06 8.03
N LEU A 85 -9.58 20.15 7.50
CA LEU A 85 -9.85 20.02 6.08
C LEU A 85 -10.95 20.97 5.64
N SER A 86 -10.76 21.63 4.49
CA SER A 86 -11.83 22.32 3.78
C SER A 86 -12.90 21.32 3.32
N GLU A 87 -14.12 21.79 3.09
CA GLU A 87 -15.25 20.92 2.72
C GLU A 87 -14.96 20.09 1.46
N GLY A 88 -14.31 20.68 0.46
CA GLY A 88 -13.95 19.97 -0.77
C GLY A 88 -12.92 18.86 -0.53
N VAL A 89 -11.88 19.14 0.25
CA VAL A 89 -10.84 18.17 0.59
C VAL A 89 -11.41 17.08 1.49
N LEU A 90 -12.28 17.41 2.44
CA LEU A 90 -12.94 16.43 3.28
C LEU A 90 -13.78 15.42 2.47
N LYS A 91 -14.54 15.89 1.48
CA LYS A 91 -15.31 15.00 0.59
C LYS A 91 -14.41 14.02 -0.16
N VAL A 92 -13.28 14.49 -0.67
CA VAL A 92 -12.29 13.63 -1.35
C VAL A 92 -11.66 12.64 -0.36
N ALA A 93 -11.27 13.09 0.82
CA ALA A 93 -10.67 12.23 1.84
C ALA A 93 -11.61 11.09 2.27
N VAL A 94 -12.90 11.37 2.43
CA VAL A 94 -13.93 10.36 2.77
C VAL A 94 -14.11 9.37 1.61
N ALA A 95 -14.08 9.83 0.35
CA ALA A 95 -14.16 8.95 -0.81
C ALA A 95 -12.97 8.00 -0.86
N PHE A 96 -11.75 8.52 -0.72
CA PHE A 96 -10.53 7.70 -0.72
C PHE A 96 -10.52 6.70 0.45
N GLN A 97 -10.96 7.12 1.64
CA GLN A 97 -11.11 6.19 2.75
C GLN A 97 -12.09 5.05 2.43
N SER A 98 -13.14 5.33 1.67
CA SER A 98 -14.11 4.30 1.25
C SER A 98 -13.46 3.28 0.31
N ASP A 99 -12.60 3.73 -0.62
CA ASP A 99 -11.87 2.84 -1.51
C ASP A 99 -10.91 1.92 -0.70
N HIS A 100 -10.15 2.47 0.25
CA HIS A 100 -9.32 1.67 1.16
C HIS A 100 -10.13 0.66 1.99
N LYS A 101 -11.33 1.01 2.45
CA LYS A 101 -12.23 0.06 3.15
C LYS A 101 -12.67 -1.08 2.23
N TYR A 102 -12.91 -0.79 0.94
CA TYR A 102 -13.20 -1.81 -0.07
C TYR A 102 -12.00 -2.71 -0.31
N HIS A 103 -10.80 -2.15 -0.54
CA HIS A 103 -9.56 -2.90 -0.72
C HIS A 103 -9.29 -3.81 0.47
N ARG A 104 -9.37 -3.30 1.69
CA ARG A 104 -9.26 -4.09 2.92
C ARG A 104 -10.20 -5.29 2.94
N GLY A 105 -11.47 -5.08 2.59
CA GLY A 105 -12.47 -6.15 2.56
C GLY A 105 -12.12 -7.25 1.58
N ALA A 106 -11.68 -6.89 0.38
CA ALA A 106 -11.27 -7.82 -0.66
C ALA A 106 -10.00 -8.62 -0.25
N ILE A 107 -9.01 -7.94 0.34
CA ILE A 107 -7.79 -8.58 0.84
C ILE A 107 -8.11 -9.57 1.95
N ILE A 108 -8.98 -9.22 2.91
CA ILE A 108 -9.45 -10.13 3.98
C ILE A 108 -10.10 -11.37 3.37
N GLY A 109 -10.95 -11.20 2.35
CA GLY A 109 -11.56 -12.29 1.62
C GLY A 109 -10.54 -13.21 0.96
N ALA A 110 -9.56 -12.63 0.26
CA ALA A 110 -8.48 -13.36 -0.39
C ALA A 110 -7.61 -14.14 0.61
N ILE A 111 -7.21 -13.52 1.73
CA ILE A 111 -6.45 -14.17 2.80
C ILE A 111 -7.19 -15.41 3.32
N ARG A 112 -8.49 -15.28 3.60
CA ARG A 112 -9.32 -16.41 4.09
C ARG A 112 -9.44 -17.52 3.04
N THR A 113 -9.64 -17.16 1.77
CA THR A 113 -9.71 -18.12 0.66
C THR A 113 -8.42 -18.90 0.50
N LEU A 114 -7.27 -18.27 0.76
CA LEU A 114 -5.96 -18.93 0.77
C LEU A 114 -5.64 -19.66 2.08
N GLY A 115 -6.62 -19.79 2.99
CA GLY A 115 -6.44 -20.50 4.28
C GLY A 115 -5.68 -19.73 5.34
N GLY A 116 -5.40 -18.43 5.12
CA GLY A 116 -4.72 -17.56 6.07
C GLY A 116 -5.66 -16.92 7.09
N GLN A 117 -5.06 -16.27 8.10
CA GLN A 117 -5.77 -15.46 9.09
C GLN A 117 -5.46 -13.99 8.84
N PRO A 118 -6.47 -13.13 8.60
CA PRO A 118 -6.27 -11.69 8.48
C PRO A 118 -5.69 -11.13 9.79
N ILE A 119 -4.86 -10.10 9.64
CA ILE A 119 -4.40 -9.32 10.79
C ILE A 119 -5.47 -8.29 11.18
N GLU A 120 -5.52 -7.98 12.46
CA GLU A 120 -6.36 -6.89 12.96
C GLU A 120 -5.63 -5.55 12.83
N PRO A 121 -6.36 -4.42 12.72
CA PRO A 121 -5.75 -3.10 12.75
C PRO A 121 -5.03 -2.86 14.10
N GLU A 122 -4.01 -2.03 14.06
CA GLU A 122 -3.34 -1.59 15.29
C GLU A 122 -4.32 -0.84 16.19
N LYS A 123 -4.17 -1.01 17.51
CA LYS A 123 -5.02 -0.31 18.51
C LYS A 123 -4.85 1.20 18.48
N LYS A 124 -3.70 1.68 18.00
CA LYS A 124 -3.36 3.09 17.91
C LYS A 124 -2.35 3.33 16.79
N TYR A 125 -2.65 4.33 15.96
CA TYR A 125 -1.73 4.86 14.96
C TYR A 125 -1.23 6.23 15.42
N SER A 126 0.01 6.59 15.02
CA SER A 126 0.58 7.90 15.29
C SER A 126 1.04 8.52 13.97
N PHE A 127 0.40 9.60 13.58
CA PHE A 127 0.68 10.32 12.33
C PHE A 127 1.46 11.64 12.56
N GLY A 128 2.02 11.81 13.74
CA GLY A 128 2.72 13.04 14.12
C GLY A 128 1.75 14.19 14.41
N SER A 129 2.29 15.41 14.39
CA SER A 129 1.50 16.63 14.63
C SER A 129 0.95 17.17 13.31
N LEU A 130 -0.36 17.08 13.13
CA LEU A 130 -1.09 17.65 12.00
C LEU A 130 -1.65 19.00 12.44
N LYS A 131 -1.19 20.09 11.85
CA LYS A 131 -1.50 21.48 12.27
C LYS A 131 -2.41 22.21 11.28
N ASN A 132 -2.48 21.76 10.04
CA ASN A 132 -3.21 22.40 8.95
C ASN A 132 -3.55 21.37 7.86
N GLU A 133 -4.40 21.77 6.90
CA GLU A 133 -4.80 20.94 5.76
C GLU A 133 -3.60 20.40 4.98
N LYS A 134 -2.57 21.24 4.76
CA LYS A 134 -1.38 20.85 4.00
C LYS A 134 -0.59 19.71 4.65
N ASP A 135 -0.54 19.67 5.99
CA ASP A 135 0.11 18.57 6.71
C ASP A 135 -0.64 17.25 6.49
N ILE A 136 -1.98 17.30 6.49
CA ILE A 136 -2.84 16.15 6.23
C ILE A 136 -2.68 15.67 4.78
N LEU A 137 -2.70 16.59 3.81
CA LEU A 137 -2.49 16.28 2.40
C LEU A 137 -1.11 15.63 2.16
N ARG A 138 -0.06 16.11 2.83
CA ARG A 138 1.28 15.52 2.74
C ARG A 138 1.36 14.14 3.37
N LEU A 139 0.69 13.92 4.50
CA LEU A 139 0.59 12.59 5.11
C LEU A 139 -0.11 11.63 4.15
N ALA A 140 -1.28 12.01 3.63
CA ALA A 140 -2.02 11.21 2.66
C ALA A 140 -1.16 10.91 1.42
N GLN A 141 -0.55 11.93 0.81
CA GLN A 141 0.31 11.78 -0.37
C GLN A 141 1.46 10.79 -0.14
N LYS A 142 2.08 10.83 1.03
CA LYS A 142 3.14 9.89 1.41
C LYS A 142 2.61 8.45 1.52
N LEU A 143 1.43 8.26 2.09
CA LEU A 143 0.82 6.94 2.24
C LEU A 143 0.41 6.38 0.88
N GLU A 144 -0.24 7.18 0.02
CA GLU A 144 -0.62 6.76 -1.34
C GLU A 144 0.60 6.42 -2.19
N LYS A 145 1.67 7.23 -2.10
CA LYS A 145 2.92 6.88 -2.79
C LYS A 145 3.47 5.55 -2.31
N GLY A 146 3.45 5.30 -1.01
CA GLY A 146 3.85 4.03 -0.42
C GLY A 146 2.97 2.87 -0.89
N ALA A 147 1.66 3.08 -1.01
CA ALA A 147 0.72 2.09 -1.52
C ALA A 147 0.97 1.79 -3.00
N VAL A 148 1.16 2.80 -3.85
CA VAL A 148 1.53 2.62 -5.27
C VAL A 148 2.81 1.80 -5.41
N ASP A 149 3.86 2.15 -4.66
CA ASP A 149 5.14 1.42 -4.68
C ASP A 149 4.95 -0.04 -4.22
N ALA A 150 4.17 -0.26 -3.14
CA ALA A 150 3.88 -1.58 -2.59
C ALA A 150 3.07 -2.44 -3.57
N TYR A 151 1.93 -1.96 -4.06
CA TYR A 151 1.09 -2.71 -5.00
C TYR A 151 1.83 -3.02 -6.31
N SER A 152 2.67 -2.12 -6.80
CA SER A 152 3.51 -2.37 -7.98
C SER A 152 4.50 -3.52 -7.75
N LEU A 153 5.15 -3.56 -6.58
CA LEU A 153 6.07 -4.63 -6.21
C LEU A 153 5.33 -5.96 -5.96
N LEU A 154 4.15 -5.89 -5.32
CA LEU A 154 3.32 -7.04 -5.03
C LEU A 154 2.81 -7.70 -6.32
N ALA A 155 2.34 -6.90 -7.29
CA ALA A 155 1.86 -7.39 -8.57
C ALA A 155 2.92 -8.20 -9.34
N ALA A 156 4.20 -7.85 -9.20
CA ALA A 156 5.30 -8.58 -9.83
C ALA A 156 5.58 -9.96 -9.21
N ASN A 157 5.06 -10.24 -8.01
CA ASN A 157 5.39 -11.45 -7.23
C ASN A 157 4.16 -12.32 -6.91
N ILE A 158 2.94 -11.85 -7.15
CA ILE A 158 1.70 -12.58 -6.93
C ILE A 158 1.55 -13.67 -8.01
N GLN A 159 1.28 -14.89 -7.59
CA GLN A 159 1.06 -16.04 -8.48
C GLN A 159 -0.42 -16.32 -8.73
N ASN A 160 -1.30 -16.06 -7.76
CA ASN A 160 -2.73 -16.22 -7.89
C ASN A 160 -3.30 -15.12 -8.80
N LYS A 161 -3.95 -15.53 -9.90
CA LYS A 161 -4.46 -14.61 -10.92
C LYS A 161 -5.61 -13.73 -10.42
N ASP A 162 -6.44 -14.23 -9.54
CA ASP A 162 -7.57 -13.46 -9.00
C ASP A 162 -7.05 -12.38 -8.04
N VAL A 163 -6.05 -12.73 -7.23
CA VAL A 163 -5.34 -11.76 -6.37
C VAL A 163 -4.59 -10.72 -7.21
N LEU A 164 -3.96 -11.14 -8.32
CA LEU A 164 -3.28 -10.23 -9.24
C LEU A 164 -4.27 -9.23 -9.87
N ASN A 165 -5.42 -9.72 -10.35
CA ASN A 165 -6.45 -8.86 -10.93
C ASN A 165 -6.98 -7.83 -9.93
N PHE A 166 -7.25 -8.25 -8.71
CA PHE A 166 -7.64 -7.34 -7.65
C PHE A 166 -6.53 -6.33 -7.34
N GLY A 167 -5.28 -6.79 -7.19
CA GLY A 167 -4.13 -5.91 -6.91
C GLY A 167 -3.90 -4.86 -8.00
N ALA A 168 -4.15 -5.21 -9.28
CA ALA A 168 -4.07 -4.25 -10.38
C ALA A 168 -5.17 -3.17 -10.32
N GLN A 169 -6.39 -3.54 -9.89
CA GLN A 169 -7.49 -2.59 -9.68
C GLN A 169 -7.15 -1.65 -8.51
N ALA A 170 -6.74 -2.20 -7.37
CA ALA A 170 -6.31 -1.41 -6.22
C ALA A 170 -5.18 -0.44 -6.60
N LEU A 171 -4.14 -0.90 -7.31
CA LEU A 171 -3.05 -0.04 -7.80
C LEU A 171 -3.58 1.14 -8.65
N THR A 172 -4.60 0.91 -9.46
CA THR A 172 -5.21 1.98 -10.28
C THR A 172 -5.86 3.04 -9.40
N ASP A 173 -6.53 2.63 -8.33
CA ASP A 173 -7.13 3.55 -7.35
C ASP A 173 -6.05 4.33 -6.59
N GLU A 174 -4.98 3.67 -6.14
CA GLU A 174 -3.86 4.33 -5.44
C GLU A 174 -3.15 5.37 -6.32
N VAL A 175 -2.94 5.05 -7.61
CA VAL A 175 -2.39 6.01 -8.59
C VAL A 175 -3.31 7.20 -8.78
N ARG A 176 -4.62 6.99 -8.83
CA ARG A 176 -5.63 8.06 -8.91
C ARG A 176 -5.59 8.94 -7.65
N HIS A 177 -5.56 8.35 -6.46
CA HIS A 177 -5.46 9.07 -5.19
C HIS A 177 -4.19 9.91 -5.14
N LEU A 178 -3.04 9.31 -5.45
CA LEU A 178 -1.75 10.00 -5.48
C LEU A 178 -1.76 11.17 -6.47
N THR A 179 -2.34 10.99 -7.66
CA THR A 179 -2.45 12.03 -8.69
C THR A 179 -3.26 13.22 -8.20
N VAL A 180 -4.40 12.98 -7.56
CA VAL A 180 -5.25 14.04 -7.00
C VAL A 180 -4.53 14.79 -5.89
N LEU A 181 -3.86 14.06 -4.97
CA LEU A 181 -3.11 14.66 -3.87
C LEU A 181 -1.89 15.46 -4.35
N ASN A 182 -1.17 14.96 -5.36
CA ASN A 182 -0.10 15.71 -6.00
C ASN A 182 -0.62 17.03 -6.59
N GLY A 183 -1.75 16.99 -7.31
CA GLY A 183 -2.41 18.18 -7.84
C GLY A 183 -2.76 19.20 -6.74
N ALA A 184 -3.35 18.73 -5.62
CA ALA A 184 -3.69 19.58 -4.49
C ALA A 184 -2.46 20.20 -3.80
N LEU A 185 -1.31 19.53 -3.85
CA LEU A 185 -0.04 19.98 -3.27
C LEU A 185 0.83 20.78 -4.26
N GLY A 186 0.45 20.88 -5.54
CA GLY A 186 1.25 21.49 -6.59
C GLY A 186 2.50 20.66 -6.95
N ILE A 187 2.46 19.33 -6.74
CA ILE A 187 3.54 18.40 -7.06
C ILE A 187 3.28 17.82 -8.46
N PRO A 188 4.28 17.82 -9.36
CA PRO A 188 4.14 17.21 -10.68
C PRO A 188 3.90 15.68 -10.62
N ASN A 189 3.17 15.15 -11.62
CA ASN A 189 2.82 13.72 -11.73
C ASN A 189 3.72 12.95 -12.73
N TYR A 190 5.02 13.27 -12.80
CA TYR A 190 6.00 12.60 -13.69
C TYR A 190 7.21 12.13 -12.96
#